data_14f9fb61939a995599de5e0f84641e99
#
_entry.id   14f9fb61939a995599de5e0f84641e99
#
_cell.length_a   1.000
_cell.length_b   1.000
_cell.length_c   1.000
_cell.angle_alpha   90.00
_cell.angle_beta   90.00
_cell.angle_gamma   90.00
#
_symmetry.space_group_name_H-M   'P 1'
#
loop_
_entity.id
_entity.type
_entity.pdbx_description
1 polymer ?
#
loop_
_entity_poly.entity_id
_entity_poly.type
_entity_poly.pdbx_seq_one_letter_code
_entity_poly.pdbx_strand_id
1 'polypeptide(L)'
;ALLNAARRRSPDAVIRVLFQPHLFSRTKFFAREFAEALALADDVIVTGIYPAREKQEDFPDITAQTIVDAAKGIDHEPADWIRAVDDMHTAALMMAMRAHHGDVVFTVGAGDITAMGPVLLHALEAHRENCGD
;
A
#
# COMPACT_ATOMS: atom_id res chain seq x y z
N ALA A 1 -14.57 1.32 0.53
CA ALA A 1 -15.49 0.24 0.16
C ALA A 1 -14.80 -1.12 0.15
N LEU A 2 -13.67 -1.24 -0.58
CA LEU A 2 -12.95 -2.51 -0.66
C LEU A 2 -12.45 -2.98 0.72
N LEU A 3 -11.81 -2.10 1.47
CA LEU A 3 -11.25 -2.46 2.77
C LEU A 3 -12.34 -2.73 3.81
N ASN A 4 -13.44 -2.00 3.76
CA ASN A 4 -14.58 -2.29 4.63
C ASN A 4 -15.15 -3.68 4.37
N ALA A 5 -15.31 -4.04 3.09
CA ALA A 5 -15.82 -5.35 2.71
C ALA A 5 -14.86 -6.46 3.16
N ALA A 6 -13.56 -6.25 2.99
CA ALA A 6 -12.54 -7.21 3.40
C ALA A 6 -12.57 -7.42 4.92
N ARG A 7 -12.69 -6.34 5.68
CA ARG A 7 -12.74 -6.43 7.14
C ARG A 7 -13.98 -7.18 7.61
N ARG A 8 -15.12 -6.98 6.96
CA ARG A 8 -16.35 -7.70 7.30
C ARG A 8 -16.25 -9.19 6.99
N ARG A 9 -15.60 -9.56 5.88
CA ARG A 9 -15.42 -10.97 5.49
C ARG A 9 -14.43 -11.69 6.39
N SER A 10 -13.41 -10.99 6.85
CA SER A 10 -12.32 -11.58 7.63
C SER A 10 -11.96 -10.65 8.78
N PRO A 11 -12.82 -10.56 9.80
CA PRO A 11 -12.66 -9.55 10.86
C PRO A 11 -11.38 -9.71 11.67
N ASP A 12 -10.86 -10.93 11.78
CA ASP A 12 -9.65 -11.21 12.57
C ASP A 12 -8.39 -11.32 11.74
N ALA A 13 -8.50 -11.26 10.41
CA ALA A 13 -7.33 -11.38 9.54
C ALA A 13 -6.56 -10.07 9.50
N VAL A 14 -5.23 -10.18 9.34
CA VAL A 14 -4.39 -9.02 9.07
C VAL A 14 -4.60 -8.62 7.62
N ILE A 15 -4.98 -7.38 7.39
CA ILE A 15 -5.20 -6.84 6.05
C ILE A 15 -3.99 -5.99 5.66
N ARG A 16 -3.33 -6.38 4.58
CA ARG A 16 -2.16 -5.69 4.05
C ARG A 16 -2.46 -5.10 2.69
N VAL A 17 -2.02 -3.88 2.45
CA VAL A 17 -2.32 -3.15 1.21
C VAL A 17 -1.03 -2.63 0.60
N LEU A 18 -0.86 -2.91 -0.68
CA LEU A 18 0.15 -2.31 -1.53
C LEU A 18 -0.58 -1.30 -2.42
N PHE A 19 -0.36 -0.01 -2.18
CA PHE A 19 -1.13 1.06 -2.79
C PHE A 19 -0.27 1.94 -3.68
N GLN A 20 -0.69 2.11 -4.94
CA GLN A 20 -0.09 3.06 -5.86
C GLN A 20 -1.03 4.26 -6.04
N PRO A 21 -0.63 5.45 -5.58
CA PRO A 21 -1.43 6.65 -5.82
C PRO A 21 -1.46 7.00 -7.30
N HIS A 22 -2.56 7.56 -7.75
CA HIS A 22 -2.74 8.02 -9.13
C HIS A 22 -2.75 9.54 -9.15
N LEU A 23 -1.85 10.13 -9.92
CA LEU A 23 -1.67 11.57 -10.11
C LEU A 23 -1.07 12.29 -8.90
N PHE A 24 -0.13 13.20 -9.19
CA PHE A 24 0.44 14.07 -8.16
C PHE A 24 -0.60 15.04 -7.60
N SER A 25 -1.45 15.60 -8.48
CA SER A 25 -2.49 16.52 -8.06
C SER A 25 -3.46 15.89 -7.09
N ARG A 26 -3.92 14.68 -7.40
CA ARG A 26 -4.85 13.94 -6.54
C ARG A 26 -4.21 13.61 -5.19
N THR A 27 -2.96 13.19 -5.21
CA THR A 27 -2.21 12.90 -3.99
C THR A 27 -2.09 14.15 -3.12
N LYS A 28 -1.77 15.29 -3.72
CA LYS A 28 -1.64 16.56 -3.01
C LYS A 28 -2.94 16.98 -2.32
N PHE A 29 -4.04 16.92 -3.06
CA PHE A 29 -5.31 17.45 -2.55
C PHE A 29 -6.05 16.48 -1.63
N PHE A 30 -5.83 15.18 -1.78
CA PHE A 30 -6.58 14.16 -1.04
C PHE A 30 -5.71 13.27 -0.14
N ALA A 31 -4.50 13.73 0.20
CA ALA A 31 -3.56 12.92 0.99
C ALA A 31 -4.18 12.44 2.30
N ARG A 32 -4.88 13.32 3.02
CA ARG A 32 -5.50 12.97 4.31
C ARG A 32 -6.61 11.94 4.13
N GLU A 33 -7.46 12.14 3.13
CA GLU A 33 -8.57 11.22 2.83
C GLU A 33 -8.04 9.85 2.42
N PHE A 34 -6.97 9.80 1.63
CA PHE A 34 -6.30 8.54 1.31
C PHE A 34 -5.78 7.86 2.57
N ALA A 35 -5.11 8.60 3.43
CA ALA A 35 -4.55 8.06 4.66
C ALA A 35 -5.66 7.51 5.57
N GLU A 36 -6.75 8.22 5.70
CA GLU A 36 -7.89 7.78 6.52
C GLU A 36 -8.53 6.51 5.97
N ALA A 37 -8.67 6.42 4.65
CA ALA A 37 -9.20 5.21 4.01
C ALA A 37 -8.25 4.02 4.20
N LEU A 38 -6.95 4.24 4.04
CA LEU A 38 -5.95 3.19 4.20
C LEU A 38 -5.83 2.72 5.65
N ALA A 39 -6.23 3.53 6.62
CA ALA A 39 -6.19 3.17 8.04
C ALA A 39 -7.13 2.03 8.39
N LEU A 40 -8.03 1.65 7.49
CA LEU A 40 -8.86 0.45 7.65
C LEU A 40 -8.03 -0.83 7.51
N ALA A 41 -6.85 -0.75 6.91
CA ALA A 41 -5.91 -1.86 6.82
C ALA A 41 -4.98 -1.88 8.02
N ASP A 42 -4.30 -3.01 8.22
CA ASP A 42 -3.36 -3.18 9.33
C ASP A 42 -1.94 -2.82 8.95
N ASP A 43 -1.58 -2.96 7.67
CA ASP A 43 -0.22 -2.73 7.19
C ASP A 43 -0.30 -2.23 5.74
N VAL A 44 0.33 -1.09 5.47
CA VAL A 44 0.23 -0.42 4.17
C VAL A 44 1.61 -0.03 3.68
N ILE A 45 1.87 -0.32 2.40
CA ILE A 45 3.03 0.23 1.70
C ILE A 45 2.50 1.08 0.55
N VAL A 46 2.92 2.35 0.51
CA VAL A 46 2.57 3.28 -0.56
C VAL A 46 3.73 3.34 -1.53
N THR A 47 3.47 3.01 -2.79
CA THR A 47 4.50 3.05 -3.84
C THR A 47 4.55 4.41 -4.52
N GLY A 48 5.53 4.59 -5.39
CA GLY A 48 5.65 5.80 -6.18
C GLY A 48 4.39 6.12 -6.97
N ILE A 49 4.09 7.40 -7.10
CA ILE A 49 2.87 7.88 -7.74
C ILE A 49 2.89 7.56 -9.23
N TYR A 50 1.76 7.07 -9.77
CA TYR A 50 1.57 6.92 -11.20
C TYR A 50 1.20 8.29 -11.79
N PRO A 51 2.10 8.89 -12.60
CA PRO A 51 1.94 10.30 -12.98
C PRO A 51 0.97 10.54 -14.12
N ALA A 52 0.71 9.52 -14.96
CA ALA A 52 -0.08 9.65 -16.18
C ALA A 52 0.47 10.80 -17.04
N ARG A 53 -0.28 11.90 -17.20
CA ARG A 53 0.16 13.04 -18.00
C ARG A 53 0.82 14.14 -17.17
N GLU A 54 0.84 13.98 -15.86
CA GLU A 54 1.46 14.97 -14.98
C GLU A 54 2.98 14.79 -14.95
N LYS A 55 3.68 15.81 -14.48
CA LYS A 55 5.13 15.77 -14.34
C LYS A 55 5.51 16.05 -12.89
N GLN A 56 6.50 15.32 -12.41
CA GLN A 56 7.02 15.55 -11.06
C GLN A 56 7.50 16.99 -10.86
N GLU A 57 8.02 17.59 -11.92
CA GLU A 57 8.53 18.98 -11.89
C GLU A 57 7.46 20.00 -11.49
N ASP A 58 6.21 19.73 -11.83
CA ASP A 58 5.08 20.58 -11.48
C ASP A 58 4.61 20.35 -10.04
N PHE A 59 5.05 19.25 -9.43
CA PHE A 59 4.69 18.88 -8.06
C PHE A 59 5.93 18.35 -7.33
N PRO A 60 6.99 19.17 -7.19
CA PRO A 60 8.29 18.66 -6.73
C PRO A 60 8.27 18.09 -5.32
N ASP A 61 7.35 18.51 -4.48
CA ASP A 61 7.28 18.07 -3.10
C ASP A 61 6.29 16.92 -2.87
N ILE A 62 5.61 16.47 -3.93
CA ILE A 62 4.56 15.46 -3.80
C ILE A 62 5.11 14.09 -4.18
N THR A 63 5.11 13.17 -3.21
CA THR A 63 5.61 11.80 -3.37
C THR A 63 4.72 10.84 -2.60
N ALA A 64 5.09 9.57 -2.61
CA ALA A 64 4.43 8.56 -1.76
C ALA A 64 4.48 8.97 -0.28
N GLN A 65 5.57 9.61 0.14
CA GLN A 65 5.73 10.07 1.51
C GLN A 65 4.68 11.10 1.92
N THR A 66 4.12 11.82 0.96
CA THR A 66 3.04 12.79 1.22
C THR A 66 1.86 12.14 1.95
N ILE A 67 1.47 10.94 1.51
CA ILE A 67 0.36 10.21 2.15
C ILE A 67 0.78 9.71 3.53
N VAL A 68 2.00 9.21 3.67
CA VAL A 68 2.51 8.74 4.95
C VAL A 68 2.56 9.87 5.96
N ASP A 69 3.00 11.05 5.54
CA ASP A 69 3.03 12.24 6.39
C ASP A 69 1.61 12.66 6.80
N ALA A 70 0.65 12.58 5.87
CA ALA A 70 -0.75 12.89 6.16
C ALA A 70 -1.36 11.90 7.14
N ALA A 71 -0.81 10.70 7.25
CA ALA A 71 -1.29 9.67 8.18
C ALA A 71 -0.86 9.93 9.63
N LYS A 72 0.12 10.81 9.84
CA LYS A 72 0.56 11.17 11.18
C LYS A 72 -0.61 11.80 11.93
N GLY A 73 -0.84 11.36 13.13
CA GLY A 73 -1.98 11.82 13.92
C GLY A 73 -3.24 11.00 13.76
N ILE A 74 -3.28 10.06 12.82
CA ILE A 74 -4.36 9.08 12.75
C ILE A 74 -4.13 8.03 13.82
N ASP A 75 -5.15 7.79 14.64
CA ASP A 75 -5.08 6.78 15.68
C ASP A 75 -5.11 5.39 15.02
N HIS A 76 -4.06 4.62 15.21
CA HIS A 76 -3.91 3.32 14.59
C HIS A 76 -2.90 2.47 15.39
N GLU A 77 -3.19 1.19 15.50
CA GLU A 77 -2.30 0.19 16.08
C GLU A 77 -1.90 -0.82 15.01
N PRO A 78 -0.60 -1.03 14.74
CA PRO A 78 0.55 -0.32 15.32
C PRO A 78 0.73 1.08 14.73
N ALA A 79 1.53 1.90 15.39
CA ALA A 79 1.74 3.29 14.94
C ALA A 79 2.54 3.38 13.64
N ASP A 80 3.36 2.38 13.35
CA ASP A 80 4.19 2.32 12.12
C ASP A 80 3.52 1.51 11.01
N TRP A 81 2.21 1.59 10.92
CA TRP A 81 1.39 0.79 10.01
C TRP A 81 1.54 1.16 8.52
N ILE A 82 2.05 2.34 8.22
CA ILE A 82 2.14 2.85 6.85
C ILE A 82 3.54 3.37 6.56
N ARG A 83 4.06 3.03 5.38
CA ARG A 83 5.38 3.47 4.93
C ARG A 83 5.40 3.66 3.43
N ALA A 84 6.32 4.51 2.97
CA ALA A 84 6.53 4.76 1.55
C ALA A 84 7.72 3.94 1.06
N VAL A 85 7.53 3.22 -0.03
CA VAL A 85 8.61 2.51 -0.75
C VAL A 85 8.41 2.83 -2.22
N ASP A 86 9.22 3.72 -2.74
CA ASP A 86 9.01 4.30 -4.06
C ASP A 86 9.04 3.27 -5.18
N ASP A 87 10.02 2.36 -5.14
CA ASP A 87 10.14 1.31 -6.14
C ASP A 87 9.08 0.23 -5.93
N MET A 88 8.21 0.07 -6.90
CA MET A 88 7.08 -0.83 -6.84
C MET A 88 7.49 -2.29 -6.63
N HIS A 89 8.53 -2.74 -7.33
CA HIS A 89 9.01 -4.12 -7.21
C HIS A 89 9.56 -4.37 -5.81
N THR A 90 10.35 -3.45 -5.29
CA THR A 90 10.88 -3.52 -3.92
C THR A 90 9.73 -3.54 -2.91
N ALA A 91 8.73 -2.70 -3.13
CA ALA A 91 7.55 -2.64 -2.27
C ALA A 91 6.81 -3.99 -2.23
N ALA A 92 6.64 -4.62 -3.40
CA ALA A 92 5.98 -5.92 -3.49
C ALA A 92 6.75 -7.00 -2.72
N LEU A 93 8.09 -7.02 -2.88
CA LEU A 93 8.93 -7.97 -2.16
C LEU A 93 8.87 -7.76 -0.64
N MET A 94 8.89 -6.50 -0.21
CA MET A 94 8.78 -6.18 1.21
C MET A 94 7.44 -6.64 1.78
N MET A 95 6.35 -6.42 1.04
CA MET A 95 5.02 -6.85 1.48
C MET A 95 4.97 -8.38 1.61
N ALA A 96 5.55 -9.10 0.65
CA ALA A 96 5.59 -10.56 0.70
C ALA A 96 6.35 -11.08 1.93
N MET A 97 7.45 -10.41 2.28
CA MET A 97 8.26 -10.81 3.44
C MET A 97 7.56 -10.54 4.77
N ARG A 98 6.62 -9.58 4.78
CA ARG A 98 5.87 -9.23 5.98
C ARG A 98 4.64 -10.11 6.17
N ALA A 99 4.13 -10.71 5.09
CA ALA A 99 2.88 -11.45 5.11
C ALA A 99 3.04 -12.83 5.76
N HIS A 100 1.99 -13.25 6.45
CA HIS A 100 1.90 -14.57 7.09
C HIS A 100 0.69 -15.31 6.59
N HIS A 101 0.68 -16.61 6.81
CA HIS A 101 -0.46 -17.45 6.44
C HIS A 101 -1.75 -16.93 7.08
N GLY A 102 -2.79 -16.79 6.28
CA GLY A 102 -4.08 -16.27 6.75
C GLY A 102 -4.26 -14.78 6.57
N ASP A 103 -3.19 -14.06 6.22
CA ASP A 103 -3.29 -12.62 5.92
C ASP A 103 -4.03 -12.42 4.59
N VAL A 104 -4.65 -11.25 4.46
CA VAL A 104 -5.29 -10.82 3.22
C VAL A 104 -4.44 -9.69 2.64
N VAL A 105 -3.98 -9.86 1.40
CA VAL A 105 -3.11 -8.87 0.76
C VAL A 105 -3.81 -8.33 -0.48
N PHE A 106 -3.90 -7.01 -0.57
CA PHE A 106 -4.48 -6.32 -1.72
C PHE A 106 -3.43 -5.49 -2.43
N THR A 107 -3.52 -5.46 -3.77
CA THR A 107 -2.87 -4.43 -4.58
C THR A 107 -3.97 -3.46 -5.01
N VAL A 108 -3.78 -2.18 -4.71
CA VAL A 108 -4.80 -1.15 -4.96
C VAL A 108 -4.17 -0.01 -5.76
N GLY A 109 -4.83 0.40 -6.83
CA GLY A 109 -4.39 1.51 -7.65
C GLY A 109 -4.71 1.31 -9.11
N ALA A 110 -4.49 2.35 -9.89
CA ALA A 110 -4.59 2.33 -11.35
C ALA A 110 -3.19 2.44 -11.94
N GLY A 111 -2.89 1.65 -12.94
CA GLY A 111 -1.58 1.69 -13.58
C GLY A 111 -0.77 0.43 -13.30
N ASP A 112 0.51 0.59 -13.05
CA ASP A 112 1.46 -0.52 -13.04
C ASP A 112 1.31 -1.48 -11.86
N ILE A 113 0.61 -1.06 -10.81
CA ILE A 113 0.49 -1.87 -9.59
C ILE A 113 -0.17 -3.23 -9.86
N THR A 114 -1.05 -3.30 -10.85
CA THR A 114 -1.71 -4.56 -11.19
C THR A 114 -0.73 -5.61 -11.70
N ALA A 115 0.39 -5.18 -12.30
CA ALA A 115 1.44 -6.07 -12.77
C ALA A 115 2.21 -6.71 -11.61
N MET A 116 2.07 -6.17 -10.40
CA MET A 116 2.77 -6.69 -9.22
C MET A 116 2.09 -7.92 -8.62
N GLY A 117 0.87 -8.25 -9.04
CA GLY A 117 0.17 -9.43 -8.55
C GLY A 117 1.00 -10.71 -8.69
N PRO A 118 1.45 -11.07 -9.90
CA PRO A 118 2.31 -12.24 -10.08
C PRO A 118 3.63 -12.17 -9.33
N VAL A 119 4.25 -10.99 -9.27
CA VAL A 119 5.50 -10.78 -8.53
C VAL A 119 5.28 -11.06 -7.04
N LEU A 120 4.19 -10.52 -6.49
CA LEU A 120 3.83 -10.71 -5.10
C LEU A 120 3.55 -12.18 -4.79
N LEU A 121 2.77 -12.85 -5.64
CA LEU A 121 2.46 -14.27 -5.47
C LEU A 121 3.72 -15.12 -5.46
N HIS A 122 4.62 -14.90 -6.41
CA HIS A 122 5.86 -15.64 -6.49
C HIS A 122 6.72 -15.42 -5.23
N ALA A 123 6.81 -14.18 -4.77
CA ALA A 123 7.57 -13.85 -3.57
C ALA A 123 6.94 -14.45 -2.31
N LEU A 124 5.61 -14.49 -2.23
CA LEU A 124 4.90 -15.11 -1.13
C LEU A 124 5.16 -16.60 -1.07
N GLU A 125 5.16 -17.27 -2.22
CA GLU A 125 5.45 -18.71 -2.30
C GLU A 125 6.88 -19.00 -1.84
N ALA A 126 7.86 -18.22 -2.29
CA ALA A 126 9.25 -18.36 -1.90
C ALA A 126 9.44 -18.13 -0.39
N HIS A 127 8.79 -17.11 0.14
CA HIS A 127 8.85 -16.80 1.56
C HIS A 127 8.25 -17.91 2.39
N ARG A 128 7.12 -18.44 1.97
CA ARG A 128 6.45 -19.55 2.63
C ARG A 128 7.33 -20.79 2.68
N GLU A 129 8.00 -21.14 1.57
CA GLU A 129 8.90 -22.29 1.51
C GLU A 129 10.09 -22.11 2.43
N ASN A 130 10.67 -20.92 2.48
CA ASN A 130 11.88 -20.64 3.25
C ASN A 130 11.60 -20.52 4.75
N CYS A 131 10.43 -20.03 5.13
CA CYS A 131 10.09 -19.75 6.52
C CYS A 131 9.08 -20.72 7.12
N GLY A 132 8.53 -21.64 6.33
CA GLY A 132 7.54 -22.60 6.78
C GLY A 132 6.19 -22.00 7.11
N ASP A 133 5.92 -20.84 6.58
CA ASP A 133 4.75 -20.04 6.95
C ASP A 133 3.68 -20.01 5.85
#